data_5abe7b823ec9fb9b6be6026c6497a7f1
#
_entry.id   5abe7b823ec9fb9b6be6026c6497a7f1
#
_cell.length_a   1.000
_cell.length_b   1.000
_cell.length_c   1.000
_cell.angle_alpha   90.00
_cell.angle_beta   90.00
_cell.angle_gamma   90.00
#
_symmetry.space_group_name_H-M   'P 1'
#
loop_
_entity.id
_entity.type
_entity.pdbx_description
1 polymer ?
#
loop_
_entity_poly.entity_id
_entity_poly.type
_entity_poly.pdbx_seq_one_letter_code
_entity_poly.pdbx_strand_id
1 'polypeptide(L)'
;MIIAVDVDGGDYAPKEIIKGALKAAQEYKIGLILLGKKEVIHVHAGHYLKKYPIEIVHCPQTITFNEHAVEAIKGKPKSAIVIGTSLVKQGKADAFISAGNTGAVLAAAFFILGKIDGVERPALGAIITTRPHIPSLLIDAGANAECRPNHLDEFAHLGNIYAKQVLGLEKPRIGLLNNGEEEAKGTKLTLETHQLLKKSQLNFIGNIEGHDISLNKADVIVTDGFTGNVVTQNSGGAGGCPA
;
A
#
# COMPACT_ATOMS: atom_id res chain seq x y z
N MET A 1 -7.52 19.23 0.85
CA MET A 1 -7.18 17.80 1.10
C MET A 1 -6.85 17.65 2.58
N ILE A 2 -7.42 16.65 3.24
CA ILE A 2 -7.21 16.35 4.67
C ILE A 2 -6.69 14.91 4.77
N ILE A 3 -5.55 14.72 5.44
CA ILE A 3 -4.93 13.40 5.60
C ILE A 3 -4.97 12.98 7.08
N ALA A 4 -5.54 11.83 7.36
CA ALA A 4 -5.48 11.20 8.68
C ALA A 4 -4.17 10.42 8.83
N VAL A 5 -3.45 10.61 9.93
CA VAL A 5 -2.13 10.01 10.17
C VAL A 5 -2.12 9.27 11.50
N ASP A 6 -1.83 7.98 11.48
CA ASP A 6 -1.56 7.15 12.65
C ASP A 6 -0.18 7.52 13.22
N VAL A 7 -0.16 8.20 14.36
CA VAL A 7 1.11 8.63 14.97
C VAL A 7 1.74 7.56 15.88
N ASP A 8 0.99 6.52 16.22
CA ASP A 8 1.46 5.43 17.09
C ASP A 8 2.01 4.23 16.29
N GLY A 9 1.87 4.24 14.96
CA GLY A 9 2.36 3.18 14.08
C GLY A 9 3.79 3.42 13.59
N GLY A 10 4.63 2.36 13.60
CA GLY A 10 6.01 2.39 13.10
C GLY A 10 7.07 2.32 14.19
N ASP A 11 8.30 1.91 13.80
CA ASP A 11 9.42 1.68 14.72
C ASP A 11 9.90 2.95 15.43
N TYR A 12 9.75 4.10 14.79
CA TYR A 12 10.17 5.41 15.32
C TYR A 12 9.00 6.29 15.74
N ALA A 13 7.82 5.66 15.92
CA ALA A 13 6.64 6.34 16.42
C ALA A 13 6.85 6.79 17.89
N PRO A 14 6.22 7.86 18.32
CA PRO A 14 5.39 8.80 17.55
C PRO A 14 6.21 9.95 16.95
N LYS A 15 7.46 10.16 17.39
CA LYS A 15 8.26 11.36 17.14
C LYS A 15 8.50 11.61 15.65
N GLU A 16 9.06 10.62 14.94
CA GLU A 16 9.41 10.80 13.52
C GLU A 16 8.16 10.83 12.63
N ILE A 17 7.09 10.13 13.01
CA ILE A 17 5.80 10.18 12.29
C ILE A 17 5.20 11.57 12.38
N ILE A 18 5.12 12.15 13.59
CA ILE A 18 4.61 13.50 13.78
C ILE A 18 5.46 14.53 13.04
N LYS A 19 6.79 14.43 13.13
CA LYS A 19 7.70 15.33 12.42
C LYS A 19 7.52 15.26 10.90
N GLY A 20 7.40 14.06 10.33
CA GLY A 20 7.13 13.86 8.91
C GLY A 20 5.78 14.45 8.48
N ALA A 21 4.73 14.20 9.26
CA ALA A 21 3.40 14.75 9.00
C ALA A 21 3.39 16.29 9.02
N LEU A 22 4.05 16.91 10.00
CA LEU A 22 4.17 18.37 10.10
C LEU A 22 4.95 18.98 8.93
N LYS A 23 6.03 18.32 8.49
CA LYS A 23 6.79 18.73 7.31
C LYS A 23 5.92 18.66 6.05
N ALA A 24 5.16 17.58 5.88
CA ALA A 24 4.23 17.41 4.75
C ALA A 24 3.13 18.49 4.77
N ALA A 25 2.54 18.81 5.93
CA ALA A 25 1.55 19.87 6.05
C ALA A 25 2.09 21.24 5.60
N GLN A 26 3.35 21.52 5.95
CA GLN A 26 4.03 22.75 5.55
C GLN A 26 4.31 22.81 4.05
N GLU A 27 4.84 21.71 3.50
CA GLU A 27 5.31 21.63 2.11
C GLU A 27 4.14 21.60 1.13
N TYR A 28 3.15 20.73 1.41
CA TYR A 28 2.02 20.50 0.49
C TYR A 28 0.76 21.32 0.83
N LYS A 29 0.77 22.11 1.92
CA LYS A 29 -0.36 22.94 2.38
C LYS A 29 -1.64 22.14 2.57
N ILE A 30 -1.52 20.96 3.17
CA ILE A 30 -2.63 20.03 3.47
C ILE A 30 -3.09 20.14 4.93
N GLY A 31 -4.36 19.80 5.17
CA GLY A 31 -4.88 19.59 6.53
C GLY A 31 -4.49 18.22 7.06
N LEU A 32 -4.30 18.12 8.38
CA LEU A 32 -3.97 16.86 9.04
C LEU A 32 -4.96 16.53 10.14
N ILE A 33 -5.26 15.24 10.29
CA ILE A 33 -5.88 14.67 11.50
C ILE A 33 -4.86 13.72 12.11
N LEU A 34 -4.25 14.10 13.22
CA LEU A 34 -3.28 13.27 13.94
C LEU A 34 -4.00 12.34 14.91
N LEU A 35 -3.83 11.03 14.73
CA LEU A 35 -4.52 9.96 15.46
C LEU A 35 -3.54 9.29 16.42
N GLY A 36 -3.81 9.37 17.73
CA GLY A 36 -2.96 8.79 18.77
C GLY A 36 -3.27 9.33 20.14
N LYS A 37 -2.37 9.12 21.10
CA LYS A 37 -2.53 9.66 22.45
C LYS A 37 -2.36 11.19 22.44
N LYS A 38 -3.43 11.90 22.80
CA LYS A 38 -3.50 13.38 22.73
C LYS A 38 -2.33 14.06 23.43
N GLU A 39 -1.96 13.57 24.60
CA GLU A 39 -0.87 14.12 25.43
C GLU A 39 0.47 14.03 24.69
N VAL A 40 0.73 12.88 24.07
CA VAL A 40 1.96 12.63 23.30
C VAL A 40 2.02 13.53 22.07
N ILE A 41 0.89 13.69 21.36
CA ILE A 41 0.81 14.57 20.19
C ILE A 41 1.07 16.02 20.60
N HIS A 42 0.51 16.49 21.72
CA HIS A 42 0.76 17.87 22.19
C HIS A 42 2.23 18.12 22.53
N VAL A 43 2.94 17.15 23.12
CA VAL A 43 4.37 17.27 23.41
C VAL A 43 5.19 17.49 22.13
N HIS A 44 4.89 16.76 21.06
CA HIS A 44 5.68 16.79 19.83
C HIS A 44 5.21 17.83 18.80
N ALA A 45 3.92 18.13 18.75
CA ALA A 45 3.31 18.99 17.74
C ALA A 45 2.78 20.33 18.27
N GLY A 46 2.72 20.53 19.60
CA GLY A 46 1.98 21.65 20.23
C GLY A 46 2.25 23.03 19.64
N HIS A 47 3.51 23.33 19.30
CA HIS A 47 3.89 24.60 18.66
C HIS A 47 3.28 24.80 17.27
N TYR A 48 3.10 23.70 16.51
CA TYR A 48 2.59 23.71 15.14
C TYR A 48 1.07 23.71 15.04
N LEU A 49 0.36 23.27 16.11
CA LEU A 49 -1.11 23.17 16.12
C LEU A 49 -1.81 24.51 15.88
N LYS A 50 -1.17 25.62 16.24
CA LYS A 50 -1.70 26.97 16.00
C LYS A 50 -1.36 27.52 14.62
N LYS A 51 -0.40 26.91 13.92
CA LYS A 51 0.16 27.43 12.66
C LYS A 51 -0.45 26.77 11.43
N TYR A 52 -0.89 25.52 11.55
CA TYR A 52 -1.42 24.72 10.45
C TYR A 52 -2.81 24.16 10.78
N PRO A 53 -3.64 23.82 9.79
CA PRO A 53 -4.95 23.19 10.00
C PRO A 53 -4.76 21.74 10.46
N ILE A 54 -4.52 21.55 11.75
CA ILE A 54 -4.25 20.24 12.37
C ILE A 54 -5.31 19.98 13.42
N GLU A 55 -6.02 18.86 13.26
CA GLU A 55 -6.94 18.30 14.24
C GLU A 55 -6.27 17.13 14.97
N ILE A 56 -6.60 16.93 16.25
CA ILE A 56 -6.14 15.78 17.04
C ILE A 56 -7.34 14.94 17.43
N VAL A 57 -7.28 13.66 17.08
CA VAL A 57 -8.26 12.66 17.54
C VAL A 57 -7.56 11.69 18.49
N HIS A 58 -8.06 11.65 19.74
CA HIS A 58 -7.50 10.78 20.77
C HIS A 58 -7.81 9.31 20.50
N CYS A 59 -6.75 8.49 20.38
CA CYS A 59 -6.82 7.05 20.19
C CYS A 59 -6.12 6.37 21.37
N PRO A 60 -6.87 5.84 22.35
CA PRO A 60 -6.27 5.25 23.56
C PRO A 60 -5.71 3.84 23.35
N GLN A 61 -6.02 3.20 22.21
CA GLN A 61 -5.61 1.83 21.89
C GLN A 61 -4.62 1.84 20.73
N THR A 62 -3.57 1.02 20.85
CA THR A 62 -2.56 0.85 19.78
C THR A 62 -2.54 -0.61 19.34
N ILE A 63 -2.54 -0.86 18.04
CA ILE A 63 -2.33 -2.19 17.44
C ILE A 63 -0.84 -2.36 17.17
N THR A 64 -0.24 -3.42 17.73
CA THR A 64 1.18 -3.73 17.57
C THR A 64 1.43 -4.64 16.36
N PHE A 65 2.70 -4.74 15.92
CA PHE A 65 3.06 -5.55 14.75
C PHE A 65 2.79 -7.06 14.92
N ASN A 66 2.85 -7.56 16.16
CA ASN A 66 2.71 -8.99 16.45
C ASN A 66 1.26 -9.46 16.63
N GLU A 67 0.28 -8.56 16.50
CA GLU A 67 -1.12 -8.91 16.69
C GLU A 67 -1.74 -9.45 15.39
N HIS A 68 -2.61 -10.45 15.53
CA HIS A 68 -3.41 -10.94 14.41
C HIS A 68 -4.38 -9.85 13.91
N ALA A 69 -4.25 -9.48 12.64
CA ALA A 69 -4.89 -8.32 12.04
C ALA A 69 -6.39 -8.20 12.31
N VAL A 70 -7.15 -9.27 12.02
CA VAL A 70 -8.62 -9.26 12.15
C VAL A 70 -9.07 -9.20 13.61
N GLU A 71 -8.37 -9.90 14.50
CA GLU A 71 -8.67 -9.88 15.94
C GLU A 71 -8.32 -8.52 16.55
N ALA A 72 -7.19 -7.93 16.13
CA ALA A 72 -6.73 -6.65 16.61
C ALA A 72 -7.73 -5.52 16.28
N ILE A 73 -8.23 -5.44 15.05
CA ILE A 73 -9.21 -4.41 14.67
C ILE A 73 -10.55 -4.57 15.38
N LYS A 74 -10.98 -5.82 15.65
CA LYS A 74 -12.21 -6.10 16.41
C LYS A 74 -12.05 -5.79 17.91
N GLY A 75 -10.90 -6.17 18.48
CA GLY A 75 -10.61 -5.96 19.89
C GLY A 75 -10.23 -4.53 20.26
N LYS A 76 -9.76 -3.74 19.28
CA LYS A 76 -9.26 -2.38 19.48
C LYS A 76 -9.97 -1.35 18.59
N PRO A 77 -11.30 -1.17 18.75
CA PRO A 77 -12.08 -0.25 17.91
C PRO A 77 -11.70 1.23 18.08
N LYS A 78 -10.98 1.57 19.14
CA LYS A 78 -10.48 2.92 19.42
C LYS A 78 -9.00 3.10 19.03
N SER A 79 -8.45 2.22 18.20
CA SER A 79 -7.10 2.38 17.65
C SER A 79 -7.06 3.37 16.50
N ALA A 80 -5.89 3.95 16.25
CA ALA A 80 -5.66 4.90 15.16
C ALA A 80 -6.02 4.29 13.79
N ILE A 81 -5.71 2.99 13.57
CA ILE A 81 -6.02 2.28 12.33
C ILE A 81 -7.54 2.22 12.09
N VAL A 82 -8.32 1.82 13.10
CA VAL A 82 -9.79 1.68 12.97
C VAL A 82 -10.44 3.05 12.83
N ILE A 83 -10.05 4.03 13.66
CA ILE A 83 -10.61 5.38 13.60
C ILE A 83 -10.23 6.08 12.30
N GLY A 84 -8.95 6.01 11.88
CA GLY A 84 -8.47 6.64 10.66
C GLY A 84 -9.16 6.12 9.41
N THR A 85 -9.31 4.80 9.29
CA THR A 85 -10.06 4.18 8.20
C THR A 85 -11.54 4.59 8.21
N SER A 86 -12.14 4.72 9.41
CA SER A 86 -13.53 5.17 9.55
C SER A 86 -13.71 6.64 9.15
N LEU A 87 -12.73 7.50 9.41
CA LEU A 87 -12.75 8.90 8.98
C LEU A 87 -12.75 9.03 7.45
N VAL A 88 -11.96 8.18 6.78
CA VAL A 88 -11.98 8.12 5.30
C VAL A 88 -13.34 7.65 4.80
N LYS A 89 -13.91 6.58 5.37
CA LYS A 89 -15.26 6.11 4.99
C LYS A 89 -16.34 7.19 5.15
N GLN A 90 -16.22 8.04 6.19
CA GLN A 90 -17.16 9.12 6.47
C GLN A 90 -16.92 10.38 5.63
N GLY A 91 -15.90 10.40 4.77
CA GLY A 91 -15.51 11.57 3.98
C GLY A 91 -14.94 12.73 4.83
N LYS A 92 -14.52 12.44 6.08
CA LYS A 92 -13.87 13.44 6.96
C LYS A 92 -12.37 13.55 6.72
N ALA A 93 -11.78 12.55 6.12
CA ALA A 93 -10.42 12.55 5.61
C ALA A 93 -10.41 12.00 4.18
N ASP A 94 -9.54 12.56 3.34
CA ASP A 94 -9.39 12.13 1.95
C ASP A 94 -8.51 10.86 1.86
N ALA A 95 -7.60 10.67 2.82
CA ALA A 95 -6.76 9.47 2.91
C ALA A 95 -6.35 9.20 4.37
N PHE A 96 -5.92 7.95 4.63
CA PHE A 96 -5.34 7.52 5.89
C PHE A 96 -3.95 6.94 5.65
N ILE A 97 -2.98 7.32 6.49
CA ILE A 97 -1.59 6.86 6.44
C ILE A 97 -1.23 6.23 7.78
N SER A 98 -0.64 5.06 7.74
CA SER A 98 -0.07 4.38 8.90
C SER A 98 1.23 3.68 8.52
N ALA A 99 2.23 3.75 9.38
CA ALA A 99 3.46 2.95 9.30
C ALA A 99 3.40 1.74 10.27
N GLY A 100 2.20 1.42 10.77
CA GLY A 100 1.98 0.32 11.70
C GLY A 100 1.75 -1.03 11.02
N ASN A 101 0.96 -1.90 11.68
CA ASN A 101 0.66 -3.26 11.22
C ASN A 101 -0.09 -3.25 9.87
N THR A 102 0.60 -3.62 8.81
CA THR A 102 0.08 -3.64 7.42
C THR A 102 -1.16 -4.53 7.29
N GLY A 103 -1.15 -5.70 7.93
CA GLY A 103 -2.29 -6.61 7.93
C GLY A 103 -3.53 -5.98 8.59
N ALA A 104 -3.33 -5.24 9.69
CA ALA A 104 -4.42 -4.54 10.37
C ALA A 104 -4.98 -3.39 9.52
N VAL A 105 -4.12 -2.64 8.82
CA VAL A 105 -4.56 -1.60 7.87
C VAL A 105 -5.37 -2.21 6.73
N LEU A 106 -4.89 -3.31 6.14
CA LEU A 106 -5.61 -4.04 5.09
C LEU A 106 -6.95 -4.57 5.59
N ALA A 107 -6.97 -5.21 6.76
CA ALA A 107 -8.20 -5.72 7.36
C ALA A 107 -9.20 -4.60 7.68
N ALA A 108 -8.73 -3.46 8.23
CA ALA A 108 -9.57 -2.30 8.47
C ALA A 108 -10.13 -1.73 7.15
N ALA A 109 -9.32 -1.59 6.11
CA ALA A 109 -9.77 -1.18 4.80
C ALA A 109 -10.84 -2.13 4.26
N PHE A 110 -10.61 -3.44 4.32
CA PHE A 110 -11.56 -4.45 3.84
C PHE A 110 -12.90 -4.41 4.57
N PHE A 111 -12.89 -4.38 5.91
CA PHE A 111 -14.11 -4.47 6.71
C PHE A 111 -14.82 -3.13 6.90
N ILE A 112 -14.08 -2.02 6.89
CA ILE A 112 -14.64 -0.68 7.15
C ILE A 112 -14.93 0.06 5.85
N LEU A 113 -13.97 0.24 4.94
CA LEU A 113 -14.22 0.88 3.65
C LEU A 113 -15.08 -0.01 2.75
N GLY A 114 -14.78 -1.29 2.73
CA GLY A 114 -15.38 -2.27 1.83
C GLY A 114 -14.55 -2.44 0.55
N LYS A 115 -14.96 -3.41 -0.26
CA LYS A 115 -14.37 -3.67 -1.58
C LYS A 115 -15.00 -2.76 -2.63
N ILE A 116 -14.26 -2.50 -3.69
CA ILE A 116 -14.80 -1.92 -4.93
C ILE A 116 -15.70 -2.98 -5.57
N ASP A 117 -16.85 -2.57 -6.08
CA ASP A 117 -17.80 -3.48 -6.75
C ASP A 117 -17.09 -4.20 -7.92
N GLY A 118 -17.27 -5.52 -7.97
CA GLY A 118 -16.62 -6.37 -8.96
C GLY A 118 -15.23 -6.87 -8.57
N VAL A 119 -14.60 -6.36 -7.50
CA VAL A 119 -13.31 -6.86 -7.00
C VAL A 119 -13.52 -8.01 -6.04
N GLU A 120 -12.98 -9.19 -6.37
CA GLU A 120 -13.08 -10.38 -5.50
C GLU A 120 -12.13 -10.25 -4.32
N ARG A 121 -10.87 -9.86 -4.59
CA ARG A 121 -9.82 -9.73 -3.57
C ARG A 121 -9.09 -8.38 -3.64
N PRO A 122 -8.97 -7.64 -2.52
CA PRO A 122 -8.08 -6.48 -2.46
C PRO A 122 -6.63 -6.95 -2.51
N ALA A 123 -5.77 -6.13 -3.12
CA ALA A 123 -4.33 -6.36 -3.19
C ALA A 123 -3.56 -5.15 -2.64
N LEU A 124 -2.33 -5.36 -2.23
CA LEU A 124 -1.40 -4.30 -1.86
C LEU A 124 -0.56 -3.91 -3.09
N GLY A 125 -0.62 -2.65 -3.47
CA GLY A 125 0.28 -2.07 -4.46
C GLY A 125 1.51 -1.48 -3.80
N ALA A 126 2.71 -1.83 -4.25
CA ALA A 126 3.97 -1.23 -3.84
C ALA A 126 4.64 -0.55 -5.04
N ILE A 127 5.05 0.71 -4.86
CA ILE A 127 5.83 1.41 -5.87
C ILE A 127 7.30 1.04 -5.72
N ILE A 128 7.86 0.44 -6.76
CA ILE A 128 9.29 0.10 -6.84
C ILE A 128 9.95 1.12 -7.77
N THR A 129 10.94 1.84 -7.25
CA THR A 129 11.73 2.79 -8.03
C THR A 129 13.15 2.27 -8.15
N THR A 130 13.45 1.57 -9.24
CA THR A 130 14.78 1.00 -9.51
C THR A 130 15.67 1.93 -10.33
N ARG A 131 15.07 2.88 -11.06
CA ARG A 131 15.75 3.93 -11.79
C ARG A 131 15.16 5.29 -11.39
N PRO A 132 15.96 6.35 -11.31
CA PRO A 132 15.45 7.69 -11.01
C PRO A 132 14.28 8.05 -11.95
N HIS A 133 13.15 8.42 -11.34
CA HIS A 133 11.93 8.91 -12.02
C HIS A 133 11.14 7.89 -12.87
N ILE A 134 11.43 6.59 -12.78
CA ILE A 134 10.66 5.58 -13.50
C ILE A 134 10.11 4.55 -12.49
N PRO A 135 8.93 4.80 -11.90
CA PRO A 135 8.33 3.87 -10.96
C PRO A 135 7.66 2.70 -11.69
N SER A 136 7.74 1.50 -11.12
CA SER A 136 6.88 0.36 -11.44
C SER A 136 5.96 0.07 -10.27
N LEU A 137 4.75 -0.40 -10.55
CA LEU A 137 3.82 -0.90 -9.54
C LEU A 137 3.96 -2.42 -9.43
N LEU A 138 4.34 -2.91 -8.26
CA LEU A 138 4.22 -4.33 -7.90
C LEU A 138 2.86 -4.58 -7.25
N ILE A 139 2.13 -5.57 -7.69
CA ILE A 139 0.82 -5.98 -7.17
C ILE A 139 0.65 -7.52 -7.28
N ASP A 140 0.45 -8.27 -6.27
CA ASP A 140 0.23 -8.01 -4.84
C ASP A 140 1.56 -8.01 -4.06
N ALA A 141 1.74 -7.02 -3.19
CA ALA A 141 2.95 -6.86 -2.38
C ALA A 141 2.86 -7.52 -0.98
N GLY A 142 1.83 -8.33 -0.70
CA GLY A 142 1.76 -9.04 0.57
C GLY A 142 0.37 -9.23 1.20
N ALA A 143 -0.72 -8.93 0.48
CA ALA A 143 -2.08 -9.10 1.02
C ALA A 143 -2.56 -10.56 0.96
N ASN A 144 -2.25 -11.29 -0.12
CA ASN A 144 -2.80 -12.61 -0.42
C ASN A 144 -1.67 -13.61 -0.69
N ALA A 145 -1.27 -14.37 0.32
CA ALA A 145 -0.20 -15.38 0.17
C ALA A 145 -0.60 -16.51 -0.78
N GLU A 146 -1.89 -16.87 -0.80
CA GLU A 146 -2.43 -17.88 -1.70
C GLU A 146 -3.42 -17.24 -2.67
N CYS A 147 -3.14 -17.36 -3.95
CA CYS A 147 -3.94 -16.81 -5.03
C CYS A 147 -4.47 -17.89 -5.98
N ARG A 148 -5.51 -17.53 -6.72
CA ARG A 148 -6.01 -18.25 -7.89
C ARG A 148 -5.67 -17.44 -9.15
N PRO A 149 -5.67 -18.06 -10.35
CA PRO A 149 -5.38 -17.34 -11.59
C PRO A 149 -6.24 -16.11 -11.83
N ASN A 150 -7.54 -16.19 -11.52
CA ASN A 150 -8.46 -15.05 -11.63
C ASN A 150 -8.12 -13.89 -10.68
N HIS A 151 -7.53 -14.16 -9.52
CA HIS A 151 -7.06 -13.08 -8.63
C HIS A 151 -5.91 -12.30 -9.25
N LEU A 152 -4.92 -13.00 -9.86
CA LEU A 152 -3.80 -12.34 -10.53
C LEU A 152 -4.25 -11.57 -11.79
N ASP A 153 -5.22 -12.10 -12.52
CA ASP A 153 -5.84 -11.39 -13.65
C ASP A 153 -6.54 -10.10 -13.15
N GLU A 154 -7.29 -10.19 -12.05
CA GLU A 154 -7.91 -9.02 -11.40
C GLU A 154 -6.85 -8.00 -10.94
N PHE A 155 -5.73 -8.46 -10.32
CA PHE A 155 -4.63 -7.59 -9.92
C PHE A 155 -3.98 -6.88 -11.11
N ALA A 156 -3.87 -7.54 -12.26
CA ALA A 156 -3.39 -6.93 -13.50
C ALA A 156 -4.30 -5.78 -13.96
N HIS A 157 -5.62 -5.99 -13.91
CA HIS A 157 -6.60 -4.94 -14.23
C HIS A 157 -6.55 -3.77 -13.24
N LEU A 158 -6.49 -4.05 -11.93
CA LEU A 158 -6.33 -3.01 -10.90
C LEU A 158 -5.03 -2.23 -11.08
N GLY A 159 -3.92 -2.93 -11.32
CA GLY A 159 -2.63 -2.33 -11.59
C GLY A 159 -2.61 -1.44 -12.84
N ASN A 160 -3.26 -1.89 -13.92
CA ASN A 160 -3.40 -1.10 -15.13
C ASN A 160 -4.18 0.20 -14.90
N ILE A 161 -5.28 0.15 -14.12
CA ILE A 161 -6.07 1.34 -13.77
C ILE A 161 -5.22 2.29 -12.93
N TYR A 162 -4.53 1.77 -11.90
CA TYR A 162 -3.64 2.57 -11.06
C TYR A 162 -2.53 3.23 -11.87
N ALA A 163 -1.84 2.48 -12.73
CA ALA A 163 -0.76 3.00 -13.57
C ALA A 163 -1.25 4.11 -14.51
N LYS A 164 -2.46 3.98 -15.06
CA LYS A 164 -3.05 5.04 -15.89
C LYS A 164 -3.44 6.28 -15.08
N GLN A 165 -4.14 6.09 -13.97
CA GLN A 165 -4.75 7.21 -13.23
C GLN A 165 -3.77 7.93 -12.31
N VAL A 166 -2.82 7.18 -11.71
CA VAL A 166 -1.90 7.71 -10.69
C VAL A 166 -0.51 7.96 -11.26
N LEU A 167 0.02 7.02 -12.07
CA LEU A 167 1.35 7.16 -12.67
C LEU A 167 1.31 7.90 -14.03
N GLY A 168 0.14 8.19 -14.59
CA GLY A 168 -0.02 8.93 -15.84
C GLY A 168 0.40 8.17 -17.11
N LEU A 169 0.45 6.84 -17.07
CA LEU A 169 0.86 6.01 -18.19
C LEU A 169 -0.33 5.68 -19.11
N GLU A 170 -0.27 6.06 -20.38
CA GLU A 170 -1.38 5.79 -21.32
C GLU A 170 -1.56 4.29 -21.60
N LYS A 171 -0.47 3.56 -21.80
CA LYS A 171 -0.46 2.15 -22.16
C LYS A 171 0.54 1.37 -21.30
N PRO A 172 0.24 1.12 -20.01
CA PRO A 172 1.15 0.43 -19.10
C PRO A 172 1.51 -0.97 -19.60
N ARG A 173 2.78 -1.34 -19.52
CA ARG A 173 3.27 -2.69 -19.80
C ARG A 173 3.01 -3.57 -18.59
N ILE A 174 2.23 -4.62 -18.76
CA ILE A 174 1.85 -5.55 -17.69
C ILE A 174 2.72 -6.80 -17.81
N GLY A 175 3.54 -7.09 -16.81
CA GLY A 175 4.37 -8.29 -16.74
C GLY A 175 3.91 -9.23 -15.61
N LEU A 176 3.88 -10.52 -15.88
CA LEU A 176 3.64 -11.55 -14.86
C LEU A 176 4.98 -12.02 -14.30
N LEU A 177 5.21 -11.82 -13.01
CA LEU A 177 6.46 -12.25 -12.37
C LEU A 177 6.55 -13.77 -12.34
N ASN A 178 7.68 -14.29 -12.83
CA ASN A 178 7.90 -15.72 -13.01
C ASN A 178 9.38 -16.08 -12.85
N ASN A 179 9.70 -17.36 -12.91
CA ASN A 179 11.06 -17.90 -12.87
C ASN A 179 11.69 -18.14 -14.26
N GLY A 180 11.05 -17.64 -15.32
CA GLY A 180 11.51 -17.71 -16.71
C GLY A 180 10.56 -16.94 -17.62
N GLU A 181 11.08 -16.43 -18.74
CA GLU A 181 10.31 -15.63 -19.70
C GLU A 181 9.37 -16.47 -20.57
N GLU A 182 9.69 -17.78 -20.74
CA GLU A 182 8.93 -18.66 -21.61
C GLU A 182 7.51 -18.92 -21.06
N GLU A 183 6.51 -18.99 -21.93
CA GLU A 183 5.10 -19.26 -21.58
C GLU A 183 4.91 -20.58 -20.82
N ALA A 184 5.79 -21.57 -21.02
CA ALA A 184 5.71 -22.89 -20.40
C ALA A 184 6.39 -22.97 -19.03
N LYS A 185 6.97 -21.88 -18.53
CA LYS A 185 7.65 -21.82 -17.24
C LYS A 185 6.70 -21.39 -16.11
N GLY A 186 7.08 -21.78 -14.90
CA GLY A 186 6.41 -21.34 -13.68
C GLY A 186 5.59 -22.41 -12.97
N THR A 187 4.83 -21.96 -12.03
CA THR A 187 3.87 -22.77 -11.26
C THR A 187 2.56 -22.95 -12.04
N LYS A 188 1.71 -23.86 -11.58
CA LYS A 188 0.35 -23.99 -12.12
C LYS A 188 -0.40 -22.64 -12.09
N LEU A 189 -0.24 -21.87 -11.01
CA LEU A 189 -0.84 -20.54 -10.86
C LEU A 189 -0.39 -19.61 -12.00
N THR A 190 0.91 -19.48 -12.23
CA THR A 190 1.44 -18.55 -13.24
C THR A 190 1.15 -19.01 -14.67
N LEU A 191 1.16 -20.32 -14.94
CA LEU A 191 0.80 -20.87 -16.25
C LEU A 191 -0.65 -20.55 -16.63
N GLU A 192 -1.60 -20.79 -15.71
CA GLU A 192 -3.01 -20.49 -15.94
C GLU A 192 -3.27 -18.99 -16.03
N THR A 193 -2.61 -18.18 -15.18
CA THR A 193 -2.70 -16.72 -15.23
C THR A 193 -2.17 -16.15 -16.54
N HIS A 194 -1.03 -16.68 -17.04
CA HIS A 194 -0.47 -16.26 -18.33
C HIS A 194 -1.49 -16.41 -19.46
N GLN A 195 -2.23 -17.52 -19.48
CA GLN A 195 -3.26 -17.77 -20.51
C GLN A 195 -4.46 -16.82 -20.38
N LEU A 196 -4.82 -16.38 -19.15
CA LEU A 196 -5.87 -15.39 -18.94
C LEU A 196 -5.42 -14.02 -19.44
N LEU A 197 -4.24 -13.57 -19.01
CA LEU A 197 -3.69 -12.26 -19.39
C LEU A 197 -3.43 -12.15 -20.89
N LYS A 198 -3.00 -13.23 -21.54
CA LYS A 198 -2.79 -13.28 -23.00
C LYS A 198 -4.09 -13.07 -23.79
N LYS A 199 -5.25 -13.45 -23.22
CA LYS A 199 -6.57 -13.26 -23.84
C LYS A 199 -7.22 -11.93 -23.44
N SER A 200 -6.66 -11.22 -22.47
CA SER A 200 -7.19 -9.93 -22.01
C SER A 200 -6.92 -8.81 -23.01
N GLN A 201 -7.54 -7.64 -22.77
CA GLN A 201 -7.26 -6.43 -23.55
C GLN A 201 -6.12 -5.58 -22.98
N LEU A 202 -5.43 -6.10 -21.96
CA LEU A 202 -4.29 -5.42 -21.34
C LEU A 202 -3.07 -5.44 -22.26
N ASN A 203 -2.17 -4.48 -22.10
CA ASN A 203 -0.88 -4.50 -22.76
C ASN A 203 0.06 -5.49 -22.04
N PHE A 204 -0.32 -6.78 -22.07
CA PHE A 204 0.42 -7.85 -21.45
C PHE A 204 1.68 -8.15 -22.28
N ILE A 205 2.84 -8.05 -21.66
CA ILE A 205 4.15 -8.26 -22.30
C ILE A 205 4.72 -9.66 -22.07
N GLY A 206 3.98 -10.54 -21.38
CA GLY A 206 4.41 -11.90 -21.05
C GLY A 206 4.98 -12.03 -19.64
N ASN A 207 5.70 -13.13 -19.41
CA ASN A 207 6.42 -13.36 -18.17
C ASN A 207 7.64 -12.43 -18.06
N ILE A 208 7.96 -12.03 -16.83
CA ILE A 208 9.19 -11.31 -16.49
C ILE A 208 9.88 -12.01 -15.33
N GLU A 209 11.18 -11.91 -15.26
CA GLU A 209 11.98 -12.47 -14.18
C GLU A 209 12.34 -11.43 -13.12
N GLY A 210 12.83 -11.88 -11.96
CA GLY A 210 13.19 -11.00 -10.86
C GLY A 210 14.23 -9.93 -11.23
N HIS A 211 15.16 -10.22 -12.12
CA HIS A 211 16.16 -9.25 -12.59
C HIS A 211 15.56 -8.16 -13.50
N ASP A 212 14.48 -8.47 -14.22
CA ASP A 212 13.79 -7.53 -15.11
C ASP A 212 13.13 -6.37 -14.33
N ILE A 213 12.85 -6.56 -13.03
CA ILE A 213 12.35 -5.51 -12.15
C ILE A 213 13.33 -4.35 -12.12
N SER A 214 14.64 -4.64 -11.96
CA SER A 214 15.69 -3.63 -11.92
C SER A 214 15.90 -2.92 -13.28
N LEU A 215 15.50 -3.57 -14.37
CA LEU A 215 15.57 -3.04 -15.74
C LEU A 215 14.33 -2.25 -16.14
N ASN A 216 13.31 -2.18 -15.28
CA ASN A 216 12.02 -1.56 -15.58
C ASN A 216 11.38 -2.11 -16.87
N LYS A 217 11.37 -3.44 -17.02
CA LYS A 217 10.81 -4.11 -18.20
C LYS A 217 9.29 -3.98 -18.24
N ALA A 218 8.63 -4.00 -17.07
CA ALA A 218 7.20 -3.80 -16.90
C ALA A 218 6.89 -2.57 -16.03
N ASP A 219 5.77 -1.91 -16.32
CA ASP A 219 5.25 -0.78 -15.53
C ASP A 219 4.34 -1.27 -14.40
N VAL A 220 3.68 -2.43 -14.62
CA VAL A 220 2.91 -3.16 -13.62
C VAL A 220 3.44 -4.59 -13.56
N ILE A 221 3.84 -5.00 -12.39
CA ILE A 221 4.40 -6.33 -12.09
C ILE A 221 3.37 -7.08 -11.27
N VAL A 222 2.81 -8.13 -11.85
CA VAL A 222 1.74 -8.93 -11.23
C VAL A 222 2.32 -10.18 -10.60
N THR A 223 1.95 -10.46 -9.36
CA THR A 223 2.38 -11.66 -8.63
C THR A 223 1.40 -11.99 -7.49
N ASP A 224 1.55 -13.15 -6.84
CA ASP A 224 0.90 -13.43 -5.57
C ASP A 224 1.58 -12.66 -4.41
N GLY A 225 0.86 -12.49 -3.29
CA GLY A 225 1.36 -11.70 -2.18
C GLY A 225 2.55 -12.33 -1.43
N PHE A 226 2.75 -13.65 -1.48
CA PHE A 226 3.92 -14.28 -0.89
C PHE A 226 5.18 -13.86 -1.66
N THR A 227 5.17 -14.07 -2.96
CA THR A 227 6.28 -13.69 -3.86
C THR A 227 6.52 -12.18 -3.84
N GLY A 228 5.45 -11.37 -3.90
CA GLY A 228 5.54 -9.92 -3.87
C GLY A 228 6.13 -9.37 -2.56
N ASN A 229 5.78 -9.96 -1.42
CA ASN A 229 6.37 -9.58 -0.14
C ASN A 229 7.89 -9.89 -0.09
N VAL A 230 8.31 -11.05 -0.60
CA VAL A 230 9.74 -11.40 -0.70
C VAL A 230 10.49 -10.39 -1.59
N VAL A 231 9.90 -10.00 -2.73
CA VAL A 231 10.49 -9.00 -3.63
C VAL A 231 10.64 -7.64 -2.95
N THR A 232 9.61 -7.17 -2.25
CA THR A 232 9.65 -5.85 -1.58
C THR A 232 10.66 -5.80 -0.44
N GLN A 233 10.80 -6.86 0.34
CA GLN A 233 11.80 -6.96 1.40
C GLN A 233 13.23 -6.90 0.86
N ASN A 234 13.50 -7.55 -0.28
CA ASN A 234 14.82 -7.51 -0.91
C ASN A 234 15.11 -6.16 -1.59
N SER A 235 14.09 -5.48 -2.12
CA SER A 235 14.26 -4.17 -2.76
C SER A 235 14.54 -3.06 -1.73
N GLY A 236 14.03 -3.17 -0.51
CA GLY A 236 14.30 -2.25 0.60
C GLY A 236 15.74 -2.28 1.11
N GLY A 237 16.48 -3.38 0.88
CA GLY A 237 17.90 -3.50 1.24
C GLY A 237 18.88 -2.90 0.23
N ALA A 238 18.45 -2.66 -1.01
CA ALA A 238 19.31 -2.15 -2.09
C ALA A 238 19.20 -0.62 -2.31
N GLY A 239 18.25 0.04 -1.64
CA GLY A 239 18.01 1.47 -1.74
C GLY A 239 18.00 2.15 -0.39
N GLY A 240 19.15 2.26 0.26
CA GLY A 240 19.32 3.25 1.33
C GLY A 240 18.98 4.62 0.74
N CYS A 241 17.85 5.22 1.15
CA CYS A 241 17.60 6.64 0.92
C CYS A 241 18.77 7.40 1.54
N PRO A 242 19.59 8.14 0.78
CA PRO A 242 20.54 9.04 1.40
C PRO A 242 19.75 10.09 2.18
N ALA A 243 20.18 10.31 3.41
CA ALA A 243 19.64 11.25 4.38
C ALA A 243 19.61 12.70 3.85
#